data_0d7421f19bd99f48d7c993776339249a
#
_entry.id   0d7421f19bd99f48d7c993776339249a
#
_cell.length_a   1.000
_cell.length_b   1.000
_cell.length_c   1.000
_cell.angle_alpha   90.00
_cell.angle_beta   90.00
_cell.angle_gamma   90.00
#
_symmetry.space_group_name_H-M   'P 1'
#
loop_
_entity.id
_entity.type
_entity.pdbx_description
1 polymer ?
#
loop_
_entity_poly.entity_id
_entity_poly.type
_entity_poly.pdbx_seq_one_letter_code
_entity_poly.pdbx_strand_id
1 'polypeptide(L)'
;MSDLHNIIAISGAICPSFFVEKLTAAIHNEPTEGSENPQVESVRLKWECPPADASKLVKEGDRKCRVYDEVQYFADRGVKVVALPNFQALTFLSELQVEFTTPIANIGKAVAESLKNKEGLKLGYLGLASEPKFEAVKHSFEGIAKVEWVVAEENAQKMLKEYELKFFDKNLSEEQKEEALSILRKGCQSLQEKGAELILPSCTGQVEYADALNAAGFRLIDIVGAYAHYLCTKKWEPLLKPFKLGIVGGMGPAATVDLYDKITRATPAKIDQDHFKVVIEQNPQIPDRTKYLLHGGIDPTLSLYSCCKKLEADQVDAIVFPCNTAHAYIETIVPHLDVPIINMQRTTLEEIKKKFGEKAVIGLMATDGTCETGIYSKKADEMGLKCVRPDPEYQKYVMEAIYGEKGVKAGYTTGVCRDQLLEAAKHLVKDKAATVLILGCTELPLILDEDDNFDIDGKKVAIVDPTSAVARKVVTIATLVTKERGRK
;
A
#
# COMPACT_ATOMS: atom_id res chain seq x y z
N MET A 1 -18.25 9.28 15.80
CA MET A 1 -17.53 8.12 15.19
C MET A 1 -17.09 7.21 16.32
N SER A 2 -18.07 6.64 17.04
CA SER A 2 -17.88 5.74 18.16
C SER A 2 -18.19 4.33 17.67
N ASP A 3 -17.39 3.37 18.08
CA ASP A 3 -17.64 1.93 18.11
C ASP A 3 -17.36 1.03 16.88
N LEU A 4 -16.93 1.52 15.74
CA LEU A 4 -16.53 0.66 14.61
C LEU A 4 -15.28 -0.21 14.90
N HIS A 5 -14.47 0.19 15.88
CA HIS A 5 -13.24 -0.54 16.27
C HIS A 5 -13.48 -1.85 17.02
N ASN A 6 -14.71 -2.22 17.29
CA ASN A 6 -15.04 -3.49 17.97
C ASN A 6 -15.83 -4.48 17.08
N ILE A 7 -15.84 -4.26 15.75
CA ILE A 7 -16.55 -5.14 14.81
C ILE A 7 -15.62 -6.21 14.29
N ILE A 8 -16.03 -7.48 14.45
CA ILE A 8 -15.45 -8.63 13.76
C ILE A 8 -16.24 -8.83 12.46
N ALA A 9 -15.58 -8.66 11.31
CA ALA A 9 -16.19 -8.86 10.01
C ALA A 9 -15.98 -10.29 9.52
N ILE A 10 -17.00 -10.93 8.94
CA ILE A 10 -16.91 -12.27 8.37
C ILE A 10 -17.19 -12.17 6.86
N SER A 11 -16.17 -12.49 6.05
CA SER A 11 -16.31 -12.61 4.60
C SER A 11 -17.05 -13.89 4.22
N GLY A 12 -18.12 -13.78 3.46
CA GLY A 12 -18.91 -14.90 2.96
C GLY A 12 -18.55 -15.36 1.55
N ALA A 13 -17.56 -14.74 0.89
CA ALA A 13 -17.25 -14.91 -0.54
C ALA A 13 -17.03 -16.37 -0.97
N ILE A 14 -16.39 -17.15 -0.12
CA ILE A 14 -16.01 -18.54 -0.41
C ILE A 14 -16.36 -19.48 0.75
N CYS A 15 -17.40 -19.14 1.52
CA CYS A 15 -17.80 -19.90 2.70
C CYS A 15 -19.29 -20.28 2.66
N PRO A 16 -19.68 -21.48 3.14
CA PRO A 16 -21.07 -21.83 3.29
C PRO A 16 -21.75 -20.91 4.32
N SER A 17 -23.00 -20.51 4.07
CA SER A 17 -23.72 -19.60 4.99
C SER A 17 -23.93 -20.21 6.37
N PHE A 18 -24.16 -21.54 6.46
CA PHE A 18 -24.32 -22.20 7.75
C PHE A 18 -23.07 -22.09 8.64
N PHE A 19 -21.87 -22.10 8.03
CA PHE A 19 -20.63 -21.88 8.78
C PHE A 19 -20.52 -20.45 9.30
N VAL A 20 -20.91 -19.47 8.49
CA VAL A 20 -20.97 -18.04 8.90
C VAL A 20 -21.94 -17.88 10.06
N GLU A 21 -23.13 -18.49 9.99
CA GLU A 21 -24.14 -18.47 11.04
C GLU A 21 -23.63 -19.11 12.34
N LYS A 22 -23.04 -20.31 12.26
CA LYS A 22 -22.43 -21.01 13.41
C LYS A 22 -21.29 -20.20 14.03
N LEU A 23 -20.41 -19.61 13.20
CA LEU A 23 -19.30 -18.80 13.68
C LEU A 23 -19.80 -17.52 14.36
N THR A 24 -20.79 -16.84 13.78
CA THR A 24 -21.45 -15.67 14.39
C THR A 24 -22.03 -15.99 15.75
N ALA A 25 -22.77 -17.09 15.86
CA ALA A 25 -23.34 -17.54 17.13
C ALA A 25 -22.25 -17.92 18.16
N ALA A 26 -21.17 -18.56 17.73
CA ALA A 26 -20.06 -18.91 18.60
C ALA A 26 -19.32 -17.67 19.13
N ILE A 27 -19.09 -16.65 18.29
CA ILE A 27 -18.48 -15.37 18.71
C ILE A 27 -19.34 -14.67 19.78
N HIS A 28 -20.67 -14.63 19.59
CA HIS A 28 -21.56 -14.03 20.59
C HIS A 28 -21.59 -14.77 21.93
N ASN A 29 -21.26 -16.06 21.94
CA ASN A 29 -21.25 -16.89 23.14
C ASN A 29 -19.86 -16.99 23.81
N GLU A 30 -18.80 -16.43 23.18
CA GLU A 30 -17.47 -16.42 23.80
C GLU A 30 -17.47 -15.50 25.05
N PRO A 31 -16.94 -15.96 26.18
CA PRO A 31 -16.78 -15.11 27.35
C PRO A 31 -15.72 -14.03 27.09
N THR A 32 -16.11 -12.78 27.14
CA THR A 32 -15.20 -11.63 27.01
C THR A 32 -14.86 -11.10 28.40
N GLU A 33 -13.57 -11.06 28.74
CA GLU A 33 -13.11 -10.41 29.98
C GLU A 33 -13.26 -8.87 29.84
N GLY A 34 -14.30 -8.32 30.43
CA GLY A 34 -14.37 -6.89 30.83
C GLY A 34 -14.78 -5.87 29.76
N SER A 35 -15.29 -6.24 28.60
CA SER A 35 -15.83 -5.31 27.61
C SER A 35 -17.07 -5.86 26.91
N GLU A 36 -17.85 -4.97 26.28
CA GLU A 36 -19.01 -5.35 25.46
C GLU A 36 -18.64 -6.44 24.44
N ASN A 37 -19.52 -7.41 24.27
CA ASN A 37 -19.36 -8.46 23.25
C ASN A 37 -19.10 -7.81 21.88
N PRO A 38 -18.11 -8.29 21.10
CA PRO A 38 -17.82 -7.73 19.80
C PRO A 38 -19.06 -7.81 18.90
N GLN A 39 -19.33 -6.73 18.20
CA GLN A 39 -20.36 -6.75 17.16
C GLN A 39 -19.84 -7.60 15.99
N VAL A 40 -20.71 -8.38 15.38
CA VAL A 40 -20.38 -9.21 14.23
C VAL A 40 -21.12 -8.65 13.01
N GLU A 41 -20.38 -8.29 11.98
CA GLU A 41 -20.94 -7.94 10.68
C GLU A 41 -20.53 -9.01 9.67
N SER A 42 -21.51 -9.63 9.03
CA SER A 42 -21.27 -10.56 7.93
C SER A 42 -21.82 -9.99 6.63
N VAL A 43 -21.00 -9.96 5.59
CA VAL A 43 -21.43 -9.55 4.26
C VAL A 43 -21.10 -10.65 3.27
N ARG A 44 -22.05 -10.91 2.41
CA ARG A 44 -21.86 -11.60 1.16
C ARG A 44 -22.20 -10.61 0.07
N LEU A 45 -21.19 -10.03 -0.57
CA LEU A 45 -21.42 -9.23 -1.75
C LEU A 45 -22.19 -10.10 -2.76
N LYS A 46 -23.27 -9.57 -3.36
CA LYS A 46 -24.07 -10.26 -4.36
C LYS A 46 -23.22 -10.51 -5.62
N TRP A 47 -22.42 -11.54 -5.54
CA TRP A 47 -21.95 -12.20 -6.73
C TRP A 47 -23.00 -13.27 -7.02
N GLU A 48 -23.58 -13.25 -8.21
CA GLU A 48 -24.31 -14.41 -8.67
C GLU A 48 -23.32 -15.58 -8.64
N CYS A 49 -23.47 -16.44 -7.64
CA CYS A 49 -22.76 -17.71 -7.64
C CYS A 49 -23.09 -18.33 -9.00
N PRO A 50 -22.11 -18.71 -9.85
CA PRO A 50 -22.46 -19.41 -11.08
C PRO A 50 -23.41 -20.54 -10.71
N PRO A 51 -24.47 -20.77 -11.48
CA PRO A 51 -25.38 -21.88 -11.23
C PRO A 51 -24.56 -23.12 -11.08
N ALA A 52 -25.08 -24.12 -10.38
CA ALA A 52 -24.43 -25.38 -9.96
C ALA A 52 -23.64 -26.19 -11.03
N ASP A 53 -23.40 -25.61 -12.19
CA ASP A 53 -22.49 -26.11 -13.21
C ASP A 53 -21.03 -25.90 -12.72
N ALA A 54 -20.69 -26.68 -11.69
CA ALA A 54 -19.37 -26.75 -11.05
C ALA A 54 -18.25 -27.20 -12.03
N SER A 55 -18.56 -27.46 -13.29
CA SER A 55 -17.61 -27.85 -14.32
C SER A 55 -16.71 -26.68 -14.78
N LYS A 56 -17.09 -25.42 -14.51
CA LYS A 56 -16.22 -24.26 -14.68
C LYS A 56 -15.58 -23.91 -13.34
N LEU A 57 -14.47 -24.56 -13.02
CA LEU A 57 -13.51 -24.13 -12.00
C LEU A 57 -13.40 -22.61 -12.03
N VAL A 58 -13.93 -21.95 -10.99
CA VAL A 58 -13.65 -20.52 -10.78
C VAL A 58 -12.15 -20.41 -10.70
N LYS A 59 -11.52 -19.75 -11.66
CA LYS A 59 -10.07 -19.59 -11.70
C LYS A 59 -9.62 -19.04 -10.35
N GLU A 60 -8.47 -19.46 -9.86
CA GLU A 60 -7.93 -18.98 -8.60
C GLU A 60 -7.90 -17.46 -8.51
N GLY A 61 -7.59 -16.78 -9.63
CA GLY A 61 -7.65 -15.34 -9.75
C GLY A 61 -9.03 -14.74 -9.45
N ASP A 62 -10.11 -15.36 -9.89
CA ASP A 62 -11.47 -14.88 -9.62
C ASP A 62 -11.81 -14.97 -8.13
N ARG A 63 -11.31 -16.01 -7.43
CA ARG A 63 -11.48 -16.15 -5.98
C ARG A 63 -10.72 -15.06 -5.23
N LYS A 64 -9.48 -14.77 -5.63
CA LYS A 64 -8.65 -13.71 -5.03
C LYS A 64 -9.34 -12.36 -5.15
N CYS A 65 -9.84 -12.00 -6.34
CA CYS A 65 -10.56 -10.75 -6.58
C CYS A 65 -11.82 -10.63 -5.70
N ARG A 66 -12.63 -11.68 -5.62
CA ARG A 66 -13.85 -11.68 -4.78
C ARG A 66 -13.55 -11.49 -3.30
N VAL A 67 -12.53 -12.18 -2.80
CA VAL A 67 -12.12 -12.04 -1.40
C VAL A 67 -11.55 -10.64 -1.16
N TYR A 68 -10.77 -10.11 -2.11
CA TYR A 68 -10.26 -8.75 -2.05
C TYR A 68 -11.39 -7.73 -1.91
N ASP A 69 -12.42 -7.79 -2.78
CA ASP A 69 -13.57 -6.85 -2.75
C ASP A 69 -14.31 -6.87 -1.41
N GLU A 70 -14.50 -8.07 -0.81
CA GLU A 70 -15.14 -8.17 0.50
C GLU A 70 -14.25 -7.63 1.63
N VAL A 71 -12.95 -7.91 1.59
CA VAL A 71 -12.01 -7.37 2.58
C VAL A 71 -11.92 -5.84 2.45
N GLN A 72 -11.89 -5.30 1.22
CA GLN A 72 -11.92 -3.86 0.97
C GLN A 72 -13.19 -3.22 1.54
N TYR A 73 -14.35 -3.82 1.29
CA TYR A 73 -15.64 -3.36 1.83
C TYR A 73 -15.61 -3.21 3.36
N PHE A 74 -14.98 -4.16 4.06
CA PHE A 74 -14.84 -4.12 5.52
C PHE A 74 -13.74 -3.16 5.98
N ALA A 75 -12.61 -3.13 5.28
CA ALA A 75 -11.50 -2.23 5.57
C ALA A 75 -11.93 -0.76 5.50
N ASP A 76 -12.74 -0.39 4.49
CA ASP A 76 -13.29 0.96 4.33
C ASP A 76 -14.22 1.37 5.48
N ARG A 77 -14.76 0.39 6.22
CA ARG A 77 -15.59 0.59 7.41
C ARG A 77 -14.82 0.61 8.71
N GLY A 78 -13.51 0.39 8.68
CA GLY A 78 -12.65 0.43 9.86
C GLY A 78 -12.91 -0.69 10.86
N VAL A 79 -13.29 -1.89 10.40
CA VAL A 79 -13.51 -3.04 11.27
C VAL A 79 -12.22 -3.47 11.97
N LYS A 80 -12.33 -4.10 13.14
CA LYS A 80 -11.20 -4.57 13.96
C LYS A 80 -10.39 -5.67 13.28
N VAL A 81 -11.07 -6.62 12.66
CA VAL A 81 -10.48 -7.76 11.96
C VAL A 81 -11.45 -8.34 10.95
N VAL A 82 -10.92 -8.86 9.84
CA VAL A 82 -11.71 -9.63 8.86
C VAL A 82 -11.42 -11.11 9.02
N ALA A 83 -12.44 -11.90 9.28
CA ALA A 83 -12.37 -13.36 9.31
C ALA A 83 -12.63 -13.92 7.91
N LEU A 84 -11.71 -14.76 7.41
CA LEU A 84 -11.88 -15.54 6.19
C LEU A 84 -12.12 -17.01 6.59
N PRO A 85 -13.37 -17.45 6.71
CA PRO A 85 -13.69 -18.78 7.22
C PRO A 85 -13.54 -19.85 6.12
N ASN A 86 -12.38 -19.91 5.50
CA ASN A 86 -12.05 -20.88 4.45
C ASN A 86 -10.57 -21.18 4.41
N PHE A 87 -10.19 -22.46 4.46
CA PHE A 87 -8.80 -22.89 4.36
C PHE A 87 -8.18 -22.63 2.99
N GLN A 88 -8.96 -22.56 1.92
CA GLN A 88 -8.45 -22.19 0.59
C GLN A 88 -7.87 -20.77 0.58
N ALA A 89 -8.42 -19.85 1.37
CA ALA A 89 -7.90 -18.49 1.48
C ALA A 89 -6.46 -18.43 2.03
N LEU A 90 -6.01 -19.43 2.75
CA LEU A 90 -4.65 -19.51 3.29
C LEU A 90 -3.59 -19.54 2.19
N THR A 91 -3.92 -20.03 0.99
CA THR A 91 -2.98 -20.11 -0.15
C THR A 91 -2.56 -18.73 -0.67
N PHE A 92 -3.34 -17.68 -0.40
CA PHE A 92 -3.06 -16.30 -0.82
C PHE A 92 -3.24 -15.26 0.30
N LEU A 93 -3.36 -15.71 1.55
CA LEU A 93 -3.58 -14.82 2.69
C LEU A 93 -2.45 -13.79 2.87
N SER A 94 -1.20 -14.19 2.66
CA SER A 94 -0.04 -13.29 2.75
C SER A 94 -0.07 -12.21 1.67
N GLU A 95 -0.43 -12.57 0.44
CA GLU A 95 -0.61 -11.64 -0.67
C GLU A 95 -1.71 -10.62 -0.34
N LEU A 96 -2.85 -11.11 0.14
CA LEU A 96 -3.99 -10.27 0.50
C LEU A 96 -3.67 -9.32 1.66
N GLN A 97 -2.96 -9.80 2.70
CA GLN A 97 -2.63 -8.99 3.87
C GLN A 97 -1.68 -7.84 3.55
N VAL A 98 -0.87 -7.94 2.50
CA VAL A 98 0.01 -6.84 2.05
C VAL A 98 -0.80 -5.64 1.55
N GLU A 99 -1.98 -5.84 1.03
CA GLU A 99 -2.82 -4.76 0.48
C GLU A 99 -3.65 -4.02 1.55
N PHE A 100 -3.85 -4.61 2.75
CA PHE A 100 -4.70 -4.04 3.80
C PHE A 100 -3.96 -3.79 5.11
N THR A 101 -4.28 -2.67 5.79
CA THR A 101 -3.88 -2.43 7.18
C THR A 101 -4.78 -3.16 8.16
N THR A 102 -6.04 -3.41 7.78
CA THR A 102 -6.97 -4.20 8.58
C THR A 102 -6.45 -5.63 8.71
N PRO A 103 -6.30 -6.15 9.92
CA PRO A 103 -5.86 -7.53 10.14
C PRO A 103 -6.84 -8.51 9.50
N ILE A 104 -6.28 -9.55 8.87
CA ILE A 104 -7.05 -10.66 8.34
C ILE A 104 -6.72 -11.91 9.15
N ALA A 105 -7.74 -12.49 9.76
CA ALA A 105 -7.55 -13.62 10.64
C ALA A 105 -7.28 -14.93 9.87
N ASN A 106 -6.25 -15.64 10.31
CA ASN A 106 -5.84 -16.93 9.74
C ASN A 106 -6.54 -18.08 10.48
N ILE A 107 -7.49 -18.75 9.83
CA ILE A 107 -8.24 -19.90 10.40
C ILE A 107 -7.31 -21.07 10.73
N GLY A 108 -6.24 -21.30 9.98
CA GLY A 108 -5.26 -22.35 10.26
C GLY A 108 -4.49 -22.08 11.57
N LYS A 109 -4.11 -20.81 11.82
CA LYS A 109 -3.49 -20.41 13.09
C LYS A 109 -4.46 -20.56 14.27
N ALA A 110 -5.74 -20.26 14.08
CA ALA A 110 -6.75 -20.46 15.11
C ALA A 110 -6.83 -21.92 15.53
N VAL A 111 -6.83 -22.84 14.57
CA VAL A 111 -6.80 -24.29 14.85
C VAL A 111 -5.48 -24.68 15.53
N ALA A 112 -4.33 -24.19 15.05
CA ALA A 112 -3.03 -24.48 15.67
C ALA A 112 -2.98 -24.02 17.13
N GLU A 113 -3.47 -22.80 17.43
CA GLU A 113 -3.53 -22.27 18.82
C GLU A 113 -4.37 -23.16 19.74
N SER A 114 -5.49 -23.72 19.23
CA SER A 114 -6.32 -24.67 20.03
C SER A 114 -5.61 -25.99 20.37
N LEU A 115 -4.53 -26.28 19.65
CA LEU A 115 -3.76 -27.53 19.82
C LEU A 115 -2.35 -27.29 20.40
N LYS A 116 -1.96 -26.07 20.74
CA LYS A 116 -0.59 -25.71 21.15
C LYS A 116 -0.03 -26.54 22.35
N ASN A 117 -0.91 -27.03 23.20
CA ASN A 117 -0.54 -27.83 24.40
C ASN A 117 -0.58 -29.34 24.15
N LYS A 118 -0.79 -29.80 22.91
CA LYS A 118 -0.89 -31.23 22.55
C LYS A 118 0.34 -31.66 21.74
N GLU A 119 1.48 -31.81 22.40
CA GLU A 119 2.71 -32.26 21.72
C GLU A 119 2.58 -33.71 21.23
N GLY A 120 3.09 -33.96 20.01
CA GLY A 120 3.11 -35.29 19.40
C GLY A 120 1.75 -35.82 18.95
N LEU A 121 0.71 -34.97 18.93
CA LEU A 121 -0.62 -35.35 18.46
C LEU A 121 -0.57 -35.80 17.00
N LYS A 122 -1.12 -36.98 16.72
CA LYS A 122 -1.34 -37.46 15.34
C LYS A 122 -2.61 -36.83 14.76
N LEU A 123 -2.42 -35.81 13.92
CA LEU A 123 -3.49 -35.03 13.34
C LEU A 123 -3.81 -35.48 11.91
N GLY A 124 -4.98 -36.07 11.72
CA GLY A 124 -5.49 -36.51 10.43
C GLY A 124 -6.00 -35.30 9.61
N TYR A 125 -5.62 -35.21 8.34
CA TYR A 125 -6.14 -34.24 7.41
C TYR A 125 -7.19 -34.86 6.49
N LEU A 126 -8.44 -34.37 6.55
CA LEU A 126 -9.58 -34.96 5.83
C LEU A 126 -9.71 -34.30 4.42
N GLY A 127 -8.70 -34.47 3.61
CA GLY A 127 -8.62 -33.89 2.26
C GLY A 127 -7.50 -34.46 1.41
N LEU A 128 -7.25 -33.85 0.26
CA LEU A 128 -6.17 -34.23 -0.64
C LEU A 128 -4.85 -33.56 -0.23
N ALA A 129 -3.88 -34.37 0.15
CA ALA A 129 -2.60 -33.90 0.69
C ALA A 129 -1.66 -33.28 -0.38
N SER A 130 -1.87 -33.54 -1.64
CA SER A 130 -1.08 -32.95 -2.75
C SER A 130 -1.52 -31.53 -3.14
N GLU A 131 -2.54 -30.97 -2.49
CA GLU A 131 -3.01 -29.61 -2.77
C GLU A 131 -2.19 -28.53 -2.04
N PRO A 132 -1.99 -27.36 -2.68
CA PRO A 132 -1.34 -26.20 -2.04
C PRO A 132 -2.02 -25.78 -0.72
N LYS A 133 -3.32 -26.02 -0.60
CA LYS A 133 -4.11 -25.77 0.62
C LYS A 133 -3.58 -26.52 1.83
N PHE A 134 -3.19 -27.79 1.67
CA PHE A 134 -2.63 -28.58 2.78
C PHE A 134 -1.29 -28.00 3.26
N GLU A 135 -0.42 -27.61 2.33
CA GLU A 135 0.84 -26.95 2.69
C GLU A 135 0.60 -25.63 3.43
N ALA A 136 -0.35 -24.81 2.96
CA ALA A 136 -0.72 -23.56 3.62
C ALA A 136 -1.30 -23.80 5.04
N VAL A 137 -2.04 -24.89 5.24
CA VAL A 137 -2.50 -25.31 6.58
C VAL A 137 -1.31 -25.70 7.45
N LYS A 138 -0.39 -26.55 6.98
CA LYS A 138 0.82 -26.94 7.73
C LYS A 138 1.65 -25.72 8.13
N HIS A 139 1.88 -24.81 7.20
CA HIS A 139 2.60 -23.56 7.45
C HIS A 139 1.94 -22.72 8.57
N SER A 140 0.60 -22.75 8.67
CA SER A 140 -0.12 -22.05 9.74
C SER A 140 0.15 -22.61 11.13
N PHE A 141 0.66 -23.86 11.24
CA PHE A 141 1.01 -24.53 12.51
C PHE A 141 2.46 -24.26 12.95
N GLU A 142 3.32 -23.80 12.04
CA GLU A 142 4.73 -23.57 12.33
C GLU A 142 4.92 -22.60 13.50
N GLY A 143 5.73 -22.99 14.48
CA GLY A 143 6.00 -22.19 15.67
C GLY A 143 4.85 -22.10 16.68
N ILE A 144 3.67 -22.71 16.40
CA ILE A 144 2.49 -22.68 17.29
C ILE A 144 2.22 -24.07 17.88
N ALA A 145 2.05 -25.08 17.05
CA ALA A 145 1.75 -26.44 17.48
C ALA A 145 2.57 -27.47 16.72
N LYS A 146 3.12 -28.46 17.47
CA LYS A 146 3.88 -29.57 16.90
C LYS A 146 2.99 -30.78 16.77
N VAL A 147 2.56 -31.11 15.55
CA VAL A 147 1.70 -32.25 15.25
C VAL A 147 2.37 -33.19 14.25
N GLU A 148 2.05 -34.49 14.34
CA GLU A 148 2.38 -35.47 13.31
C GLU A 148 1.22 -35.58 12.33
N TRP A 149 1.42 -35.18 11.07
CA TRP A 149 0.37 -35.17 10.07
C TRP A 149 0.10 -36.58 9.54
N VAL A 150 -1.16 -36.99 9.58
CA VAL A 150 -1.66 -38.24 9.04
C VAL A 150 -2.56 -37.94 7.83
N VAL A 151 -2.34 -38.61 6.72
CA VAL A 151 -3.14 -38.46 5.48
C VAL A 151 -3.83 -39.78 5.14
N ALA A 152 -5.07 -39.71 4.66
CA ALA A 152 -5.84 -40.87 4.25
C ALA A 152 -5.19 -41.62 3.08
N GLU A 153 -5.67 -42.79 2.76
CA GLU A 153 -5.24 -43.52 1.56
C GLU A 153 -5.63 -42.77 0.28
N GLU A 154 -4.87 -42.99 -0.78
CA GLU A 154 -4.99 -42.24 -2.04
C GLU A 154 -6.41 -42.25 -2.63
N ASN A 155 -7.08 -43.42 -2.58
CA ASN A 155 -8.45 -43.56 -3.06
C ASN A 155 -9.43 -42.73 -2.23
N ALA A 156 -9.28 -42.71 -0.90
CA ALA A 156 -10.12 -41.91 -0.02
C ALA A 156 -9.88 -40.41 -0.24
N GLN A 157 -8.62 -39.99 -0.44
CA GLN A 157 -8.29 -38.62 -0.77
C GLN A 157 -8.91 -38.18 -2.09
N LYS A 158 -8.88 -38.99 -3.14
CA LYS A 158 -9.51 -38.70 -4.44
C LYS A 158 -11.02 -38.55 -4.31
N MET A 159 -11.69 -39.44 -3.58
CA MET A 159 -13.13 -39.34 -3.34
C MET A 159 -13.51 -38.06 -2.59
N LEU A 160 -12.74 -37.69 -1.55
CA LEU A 160 -12.93 -36.44 -0.82
C LEU A 160 -12.79 -35.22 -1.71
N LYS A 161 -11.81 -35.25 -2.63
CA LYS A 161 -11.58 -34.15 -3.57
C LYS A 161 -12.68 -34.03 -4.62
N GLU A 162 -13.13 -35.11 -5.19
CA GLU A 162 -14.23 -35.14 -6.18
C GLU A 162 -15.53 -34.60 -5.57
N TYR A 163 -15.73 -34.82 -4.26
CA TYR A 163 -16.92 -34.38 -3.54
C TYR A 163 -16.80 -33.00 -2.92
N GLU A 164 -15.60 -32.38 -2.92
CA GLU A 164 -15.31 -31.15 -2.15
C GLU A 164 -16.28 -30.01 -2.49
N LEU A 165 -16.62 -29.79 -3.74
CA LEU A 165 -17.55 -28.73 -4.16
C LEU A 165 -18.97 -28.97 -3.67
N LYS A 166 -19.41 -30.22 -3.59
CA LYS A 166 -20.73 -30.60 -3.09
C LYS A 166 -20.89 -30.28 -1.59
N PHE A 167 -19.82 -30.31 -0.79
CA PHE A 167 -19.89 -29.92 0.62
C PHE A 167 -20.30 -28.44 0.82
N PHE A 168 -20.24 -27.62 -0.21
CA PHE A 168 -20.67 -26.22 -0.17
C PHE A 168 -22.08 -26.01 -0.73
N ASP A 169 -22.71 -27.04 -1.30
CA ASP A 169 -24.05 -26.93 -1.89
C ASP A 169 -25.13 -27.09 -0.81
N LYS A 170 -25.96 -26.05 -0.66
CA LYS A 170 -27.06 -26.02 0.29
C LYS A 170 -28.29 -26.85 -0.13
N ASN A 171 -28.37 -27.14 -1.43
CA ASN A 171 -29.57 -27.74 -2.05
C ASN A 171 -29.39 -29.25 -2.25
N LEU A 172 -28.46 -29.89 -1.55
CA LEU A 172 -28.31 -31.34 -1.63
C LEU A 172 -29.58 -32.05 -1.19
N SER A 173 -30.00 -33.05 -1.96
CA SER A 173 -31.03 -33.99 -1.54
C SER A 173 -30.56 -34.81 -0.34
N GLU A 174 -31.47 -35.39 0.41
CA GLU A 174 -31.10 -36.27 1.55
C GLU A 174 -30.22 -37.43 1.10
N GLU A 175 -30.46 -38.00 -0.08
CA GLU A 175 -29.62 -39.05 -0.67
C GLU A 175 -28.19 -38.55 -0.93
N GLN A 176 -28.03 -37.32 -1.45
CA GLN A 176 -26.74 -36.71 -1.68
C GLN A 176 -26.01 -36.37 -0.37
N LYS A 177 -26.74 -35.98 0.67
CA LYS A 177 -26.15 -35.78 2.02
C LYS A 177 -25.64 -37.06 2.62
N GLU A 178 -26.43 -38.19 2.48
CA GLU A 178 -25.99 -39.49 2.93
C GLU A 178 -24.75 -39.99 2.13
N GLU A 179 -24.71 -39.75 0.84
CA GLU A 179 -23.51 -40.04 0.02
C GLU A 179 -22.30 -39.23 0.51
N ALA A 180 -22.46 -37.94 0.78
CA ALA A 180 -21.44 -37.07 1.34
C ALA A 180 -20.91 -37.60 2.66
N LEU A 181 -21.81 -37.97 3.58
CA LEU A 181 -21.48 -38.54 4.89
C LEU A 181 -20.75 -39.87 4.75
N SER A 182 -21.16 -40.71 3.79
CA SER A 182 -20.49 -42.01 3.52
C SER A 182 -19.05 -41.81 3.07
N ILE A 183 -18.79 -40.82 2.18
CA ILE A 183 -17.44 -40.49 1.72
C ILE A 183 -16.58 -39.95 2.85
N LEU A 184 -17.13 -39.07 3.69
CA LEU A 184 -16.43 -38.53 4.86
C LEU A 184 -16.11 -39.64 5.88
N ARG A 185 -17.03 -40.57 6.14
CA ARG A 185 -16.77 -41.74 7.00
C ARG A 185 -15.60 -42.57 6.49
N LYS A 186 -15.53 -42.87 5.20
CA LYS A 186 -14.41 -43.60 4.60
C LYS A 186 -13.08 -42.86 4.78
N GLY A 187 -13.08 -41.53 4.58
CA GLY A 187 -11.91 -40.70 4.83
C GLY A 187 -11.47 -40.72 6.28
N CYS A 188 -12.40 -40.56 7.23
CA CYS A 188 -12.14 -40.62 8.67
C CYS A 188 -11.63 -41.98 9.10
N GLN A 189 -12.23 -43.09 8.60
CA GLN A 189 -11.80 -44.44 8.87
C GLN A 189 -10.36 -44.69 8.43
N SER A 190 -10.03 -44.30 7.19
CA SER A 190 -8.66 -44.43 6.68
C SER A 190 -7.63 -43.64 7.50
N LEU A 191 -8.00 -42.48 8.02
CA LEU A 191 -7.14 -41.69 8.91
C LEU A 191 -6.96 -42.38 10.27
N GLN A 192 -8.04 -42.91 10.85
CA GLN A 192 -8.02 -43.58 12.14
C GLN A 192 -7.21 -44.88 12.09
N GLU A 193 -7.33 -45.67 11.00
CA GLU A 193 -6.54 -46.89 10.77
C GLU A 193 -5.03 -46.59 10.68
N LYS A 194 -4.66 -45.39 10.24
CA LYS A 194 -3.27 -44.87 10.20
C LYS A 194 -2.85 -44.18 11.50
N GLY A 195 -3.70 -44.24 12.53
CA GLY A 195 -3.39 -43.77 13.87
C GLY A 195 -3.69 -42.30 14.13
N ALA A 196 -4.49 -41.64 13.31
CA ALA A 196 -4.93 -40.27 13.60
C ALA A 196 -5.77 -40.26 14.90
N GLU A 197 -5.39 -39.43 15.85
CA GLU A 197 -6.06 -39.26 17.14
C GLU A 197 -7.15 -38.17 17.09
N LEU A 198 -6.97 -37.21 16.20
CA LEU A 198 -7.89 -36.11 15.96
C LEU A 198 -7.91 -35.81 14.44
N ILE A 199 -9.03 -35.37 13.93
CA ILE A 199 -9.22 -35.15 12.48
C ILE A 199 -9.54 -33.70 12.22
N LEU A 200 -8.75 -33.08 11.34
CA LEU A 200 -8.98 -31.71 10.81
C LEU A 200 -9.75 -31.81 9.49
N PRO A 201 -10.99 -31.27 9.42
CA PRO A 201 -11.68 -31.04 8.16
C PRO A 201 -10.86 -30.16 7.21
N SER A 202 -10.78 -30.51 5.94
CA SER A 202 -10.03 -29.75 4.93
C SER A 202 -10.78 -28.54 4.39
N CYS A 203 -12.07 -28.45 4.63
CA CYS A 203 -12.90 -27.32 4.25
C CYS A 203 -14.06 -27.11 5.24
N THR A 204 -14.56 -25.89 5.28
CA THR A 204 -15.65 -25.49 6.18
C THR A 204 -16.99 -26.14 5.82
N GLY A 205 -17.16 -26.61 4.59
CA GLY A 205 -18.34 -27.40 4.17
C GLY A 205 -18.47 -28.74 4.89
N GLN A 206 -17.35 -29.38 5.26
CA GLN A 206 -17.36 -30.66 5.98
C GLN A 206 -17.84 -30.53 7.45
N VAL A 207 -17.81 -29.29 8.00
CA VAL A 207 -18.24 -29.02 9.37
C VAL A 207 -19.73 -29.28 9.59
N GLU A 208 -20.54 -29.23 8.51
CA GLU A 208 -21.97 -29.60 8.60
C GLU A 208 -22.18 -31.03 9.07
N TYR A 209 -21.26 -31.92 8.75
CA TYR A 209 -21.30 -33.34 9.06
C TYR A 209 -20.57 -33.72 10.35
N ALA A 210 -19.99 -32.75 11.05
CA ALA A 210 -19.13 -33.01 12.20
C ALA A 210 -19.86 -33.79 13.35
N ASP A 211 -21.11 -33.40 13.64
CA ASP A 211 -21.91 -34.04 14.68
C ASP A 211 -22.19 -35.53 14.35
N ALA A 212 -22.54 -35.82 13.09
CA ALA A 212 -22.79 -37.18 12.63
C ALA A 212 -21.52 -38.06 12.62
N LEU A 213 -20.37 -37.44 12.29
CA LEU A 213 -19.07 -38.15 12.32
C LEU A 213 -18.59 -38.38 13.75
N ASN A 214 -18.75 -37.41 14.66
CA ASN A 214 -18.44 -37.58 16.07
C ASN A 214 -19.33 -38.63 16.73
N ALA A 215 -20.64 -38.67 16.40
CA ALA A 215 -21.55 -39.70 16.86
C ALA A 215 -21.16 -41.10 16.34
N ALA A 216 -20.52 -41.18 15.18
CA ALA A 216 -19.98 -42.43 14.63
C ALA A 216 -18.62 -42.85 15.23
N GLY A 217 -18.11 -42.12 16.23
CA GLY A 217 -16.89 -42.47 16.97
C GLY A 217 -15.60 -41.81 16.40
N PHE A 218 -15.69 -40.95 15.40
CA PHE A 218 -14.56 -40.16 14.94
C PHE A 218 -14.39 -38.91 15.82
N ARG A 219 -13.18 -38.37 15.90
CA ARG A 219 -12.89 -37.19 16.72
C ARG A 219 -12.48 -36.02 15.79
N LEU A 220 -13.43 -35.16 15.45
CA LEU A 220 -13.17 -33.98 14.63
C LEU A 220 -12.82 -32.77 15.49
N ILE A 221 -11.94 -31.91 14.96
CA ILE A 221 -11.65 -30.63 15.59
C ILE A 221 -12.87 -29.71 15.45
N ASP A 222 -13.24 -29.06 16.55
CA ASP A 222 -14.19 -27.93 16.51
C ASP A 222 -13.52 -26.67 15.93
N ILE A 223 -13.58 -26.55 14.62
CA ILE A 223 -13.03 -25.39 13.91
C ILE A 223 -13.80 -24.11 14.25
N VAL A 224 -15.12 -24.21 14.45
CA VAL A 224 -15.99 -23.05 14.73
C VAL A 224 -15.60 -22.45 16.07
N GLY A 225 -15.57 -23.25 17.13
CA GLY A 225 -15.16 -22.80 18.46
C GLY A 225 -13.72 -22.30 18.49
N ALA A 226 -12.79 -23.04 17.88
CA ALA A 226 -11.40 -22.60 17.79
C ALA A 226 -11.24 -21.23 17.10
N TYR A 227 -11.99 -21.00 16.01
CA TYR A 227 -11.91 -19.74 15.27
C TYR A 227 -12.60 -18.60 16.02
N ALA A 228 -13.77 -18.82 16.61
CA ALA A 228 -14.46 -17.85 17.45
C ALA A 228 -13.58 -17.40 18.62
N HIS A 229 -13.03 -18.36 19.37
CA HIS A 229 -12.11 -18.07 20.46
C HIS A 229 -10.90 -17.23 20.01
N TYR A 230 -10.26 -17.62 18.91
CA TYR A 230 -9.13 -16.89 18.35
C TYR A 230 -9.49 -15.45 17.95
N LEU A 231 -10.66 -15.23 17.35
CA LEU A 231 -11.13 -13.91 16.95
C LEU A 231 -11.41 -13.00 18.14
N CYS A 232 -11.98 -13.55 19.22
CA CYS A 232 -12.36 -12.80 20.42
C CYS A 232 -11.20 -12.52 21.35
N THR A 233 -10.27 -13.46 21.51
CA THR A 233 -9.20 -13.39 22.54
C THR A 233 -7.91 -12.75 22.03
N LYS A 234 -7.67 -12.78 20.71
CA LYS A 234 -6.47 -12.16 20.14
C LYS A 234 -6.58 -10.66 20.09
N LYS A 235 -5.49 -9.97 20.45
CA LYS A 235 -5.34 -8.54 20.24
C LYS A 235 -5.08 -8.28 18.76
N TRP A 236 -5.97 -7.52 18.13
CA TRP A 236 -5.87 -7.12 16.73
C TRP A 236 -5.40 -5.68 16.65
N GLU A 237 -4.22 -5.47 16.09
CA GLU A 237 -3.69 -4.14 15.80
C GLU A 237 -3.60 -3.95 14.28
N PRO A 238 -3.93 -2.77 13.77
CA PRO A 238 -3.75 -2.48 12.35
C PRO A 238 -2.32 -2.76 11.91
N LEU A 239 -2.17 -3.38 10.76
CA LEU A 239 -0.86 -3.64 10.19
C LEU A 239 -0.29 -2.36 9.56
N LEU A 240 0.99 -2.16 9.73
CA LEU A 240 1.68 -1.02 9.15
C LEU A 240 1.89 -1.26 7.65
N LYS A 241 1.44 -0.30 6.82
CA LYS A 241 1.64 -0.33 5.36
C LYS A 241 3.08 0.02 4.99
N PRO A 242 3.59 -0.43 3.81
CA PRO A 242 4.76 0.18 3.18
C PRO A 242 4.52 1.67 2.98
N PHE A 243 5.60 2.46 3.01
CA PHE A 243 5.51 3.88 2.67
C PHE A 243 4.91 4.07 1.27
N LYS A 244 4.03 5.05 1.14
CA LYS A 244 3.34 5.39 -0.11
C LYS A 244 3.45 6.89 -0.37
N LEU A 245 4.07 7.26 -1.48
CA LEU A 245 4.23 8.65 -1.89
C LEU A 245 3.10 9.10 -2.81
N GLY A 246 2.60 10.31 -2.62
CA GLY A 246 1.75 11.03 -3.57
C GLY A 246 2.52 12.10 -4.34
N ILE A 247 2.36 12.17 -5.65
CA ILE A 247 2.93 13.22 -6.50
C ILE A 247 1.79 14.01 -7.15
N VAL A 248 1.69 15.31 -6.86
CA VAL A 248 0.78 16.21 -7.59
C VAL A 248 1.49 16.68 -8.85
N GLY A 249 1.25 16.00 -9.96
CA GLY A 249 1.90 16.20 -11.24
C GLY A 249 1.13 17.08 -12.22
N GLY A 250 1.69 17.27 -13.41
CA GLY A 250 1.06 17.99 -14.53
C GLY A 250 1.44 19.45 -14.68
N MET A 251 2.35 19.97 -13.85
CA MET A 251 2.75 21.40 -13.82
C MET A 251 4.21 21.72 -14.19
N GLY A 252 4.92 21.11 -15.13
CA GLY A 252 4.51 20.37 -16.31
C GLY A 252 4.65 18.84 -16.17
N PRO A 253 4.11 18.18 -17.16
CA PRO A 253 4.22 16.73 -17.27
C PRO A 253 5.65 16.20 -17.30
N ALA A 254 6.55 16.82 -18.05
CA ALA A 254 7.95 16.42 -18.13
C ALA A 254 8.67 16.48 -16.76
N ALA A 255 8.42 17.53 -15.96
CA ALA A 255 8.97 17.65 -14.62
C ALA A 255 8.43 16.57 -13.66
N THR A 256 7.20 16.09 -13.90
CA THR A 256 6.62 14.98 -13.13
C THR A 256 7.36 13.68 -13.43
N VAL A 257 7.64 13.41 -14.70
CA VAL A 257 8.39 12.23 -15.12
C VAL A 257 9.83 12.29 -14.58
N ASP A 258 10.48 13.45 -14.67
CA ASP A 258 11.84 13.67 -14.17
C ASP A 258 11.94 13.40 -12.65
N LEU A 259 11.00 13.94 -11.85
CA LEU A 259 10.98 13.66 -10.41
C LEU A 259 10.80 12.18 -10.12
N TYR A 260 9.89 11.49 -10.82
CA TYR A 260 9.66 10.06 -10.61
C TYR A 260 10.90 9.22 -10.99
N ASP A 261 11.55 9.53 -12.10
CA ASP A 261 12.81 8.89 -12.52
C ASP A 261 13.90 9.08 -11.46
N LYS A 262 14.07 10.32 -10.94
CA LYS A 262 15.04 10.62 -9.87
C LYS A 262 14.75 9.86 -8.58
N ILE A 263 13.49 9.75 -8.18
CA ILE A 263 13.07 8.94 -7.02
C ILE A 263 13.44 7.47 -7.24
N THR A 264 13.14 6.94 -8.42
CA THR A 264 13.44 5.56 -8.78
C THR A 264 14.94 5.28 -8.72
N ARG A 265 15.77 6.16 -9.30
CA ARG A 265 17.24 6.02 -9.28
C ARG A 265 17.85 6.23 -7.89
N ALA A 266 17.27 7.08 -7.07
CA ALA A 266 17.76 7.34 -5.71
C ALA A 266 17.39 6.23 -4.72
N THR A 267 16.40 5.38 -5.05
CA THR A 267 15.98 4.27 -4.19
C THR A 267 16.99 3.13 -4.25
N PRO A 268 17.55 2.68 -3.12
CA PRO A 268 18.54 1.58 -3.10
C PRO A 268 17.84 0.23 -3.27
N ALA A 269 17.34 -0.04 -4.48
CA ALA A 269 16.59 -1.23 -4.86
C ALA A 269 17.46 -2.20 -5.67
N LYS A 270 17.31 -3.50 -5.44
CA LYS A 270 17.91 -4.59 -6.24
C LYS A 270 16.87 -5.31 -7.09
N ILE A 271 15.62 -5.30 -6.65
CA ILE A 271 14.45 -5.88 -7.32
C ILE A 271 13.29 -4.89 -7.23
N ASP A 272 12.26 -5.06 -8.05
CA ASP A 272 11.11 -4.16 -8.10
C ASP A 272 10.42 -4.00 -6.74
N GLN A 273 10.40 -5.07 -5.94
CA GLN A 273 9.76 -5.10 -4.61
C GLN A 273 10.48 -4.28 -3.54
N ASP A 274 11.71 -3.84 -3.80
CA ASP A 274 12.47 -2.96 -2.91
C ASP A 274 12.01 -1.48 -3.02
N HIS A 275 11.27 -1.13 -4.09
CA HIS A 275 10.69 0.19 -4.26
C HIS A 275 9.44 0.37 -3.40
N PHE A 276 9.20 1.61 -2.95
CA PHE A 276 7.95 1.96 -2.26
C PHE A 276 6.84 2.33 -3.26
N LYS A 277 5.59 2.29 -2.80
CA LYS A 277 4.42 2.62 -3.65
C LYS A 277 4.40 4.11 -3.97
N VAL A 278 4.06 4.46 -5.22
CA VAL A 278 3.91 5.84 -5.68
C VAL A 278 2.57 6.00 -6.40
N VAL A 279 1.83 7.05 -6.04
CA VAL A 279 0.62 7.48 -6.76
C VAL A 279 0.89 8.85 -7.38
N ILE A 280 0.61 9.00 -8.66
CA ILE A 280 0.78 10.25 -9.38
C ILE A 280 -0.60 10.74 -9.82
N GLU A 281 -1.10 11.79 -9.19
CA GLU A 281 -2.27 12.53 -9.67
C GLU A 281 -1.79 13.57 -10.67
N GLN A 282 -1.73 13.17 -11.94
CA GLN A 282 -1.29 14.08 -13.00
C GLN A 282 -2.45 14.90 -13.54
N ASN A 283 -2.50 16.18 -13.19
CA ASN A 283 -3.51 17.12 -13.63
C ASN A 283 -2.90 18.29 -14.43
N PRO A 284 -2.80 18.19 -15.77
CA PRO A 284 -2.28 19.27 -16.60
C PRO A 284 -3.28 20.43 -16.75
N GLN A 285 -4.50 20.31 -16.25
CA GLN A 285 -5.53 21.34 -16.26
C GLN A 285 -5.39 22.33 -15.09
N ILE A 286 -4.45 22.13 -14.17
CA ILE A 286 -4.17 23.07 -13.08
C ILE A 286 -3.79 24.44 -13.71
N PRO A 287 -4.52 25.52 -13.38
CA PRO A 287 -4.27 26.85 -13.93
C PRO A 287 -2.82 27.32 -13.77
N ASP A 288 -2.32 28.16 -14.67
CA ASP A 288 -0.94 28.66 -14.62
C ASP A 288 -0.69 29.48 -13.34
N ARG A 289 0.26 29.03 -12.54
CA ARG A 289 0.63 29.58 -11.23
C ARG A 289 1.22 30.96 -11.32
N THR A 290 2.10 31.19 -12.29
CA THR A 290 2.74 32.51 -12.53
C THR A 290 1.73 33.50 -13.06
N LYS A 291 0.88 33.10 -14.01
CA LYS A 291 -0.16 33.96 -14.56
C LYS A 291 -1.14 34.46 -13.49
N TYR A 292 -1.54 33.60 -12.57
CA TYR A 292 -2.39 34.03 -11.45
C TYR A 292 -1.66 35.01 -10.53
N LEU A 293 -0.43 34.70 -10.12
CA LEU A 293 0.34 35.54 -9.18
C LEU A 293 0.64 36.94 -9.70
N LEU A 294 0.93 37.07 -10.99
CA LEU A 294 1.43 38.30 -11.57
C LEU A 294 0.43 39.03 -12.48
N HIS A 295 -0.56 38.33 -13.01
CA HIS A 295 -1.41 38.86 -14.09
C HIS A 295 -2.91 38.65 -13.88
N GLY A 296 -3.33 38.23 -12.67
CA GLY A 296 -4.75 38.04 -12.30
C GLY A 296 -5.43 36.94 -13.10
N GLY A 297 -4.74 35.82 -13.37
CA GLY A 297 -5.29 34.62 -13.99
C GLY A 297 -6.23 33.85 -13.07
N ILE A 298 -6.59 32.62 -13.45
CA ILE A 298 -7.42 31.72 -12.63
C ILE A 298 -6.58 31.21 -11.45
N ASP A 299 -7.16 31.25 -10.24
CA ASP A 299 -6.53 30.75 -9.02
C ASP A 299 -6.37 29.22 -9.07
N PRO A 300 -5.13 28.68 -8.97
CA PRO A 300 -4.90 27.23 -9.00
C PRO A 300 -5.18 26.52 -7.67
N THR A 301 -5.46 27.23 -6.59
CA THR A 301 -5.57 26.66 -5.22
C THR A 301 -6.55 25.51 -5.16
N LEU A 302 -7.75 25.66 -5.72
CA LEU A 302 -8.77 24.62 -5.68
C LEU A 302 -8.34 23.37 -6.43
N SER A 303 -7.71 23.52 -7.60
CA SER A 303 -7.23 22.38 -8.40
C SER A 303 -6.09 21.64 -7.68
N LEU A 304 -5.16 22.38 -7.07
CA LEU A 304 -4.07 21.81 -6.26
C LEU A 304 -4.62 21.07 -5.05
N TYR A 305 -5.57 21.69 -4.31
CA TYR A 305 -6.21 21.08 -3.17
C TYR A 305 -6.98 19.81 -3.54
N SER A 306 -7.73 19.83 -4.65
CA SER A 306 -8.44 18.65 -5.15
C SER A 306 -7.50 17.48 -5.44
N CYS A 307 -6.34 17.74 -6.05
CA CYS A 307 -5.33 16.70 -6.27
C CYS A 307 -4.78 16.15 -4.94
N CYS A 308 -4.53 17.03 -3.96
CA CYS A 308 -4.10 16.58 -2.63
C CYS A 308 -5.15 15.70 -1.95
N LYS A 309 -6.44 16.07 -2.01
CA LYS A 309 -7.53 15.28 -1.40
C LYS A 309 -7.71 13.91 -2.05
N LYS A 310 -7.48 13.79 -3.36
CA LYS A 310 -7.48 12.49 -4.04
C LYS A 310 -6.32 11.62 -3.56
N LEU A 311 -5.11 12.18 -3.47
CA LEU A 311 -3.96 11.47 -2.93
C LEU A 311 -4.13 11.08 -1.46
N GLU A 312 -4.77 11.94 -0.66
CA GLU A 312 -5.12 11.64 0.73
C GLU A 312 -6.13 10.48 0.82
N ALA A 313 -7.15 10.46 -0.05
CA ALA A 313 -8.09 9.33 -0.18
C ALA A 313 -7.37 8.03 -0.61
N ASP A 314 -6.33 8.13 -1.42
CA ASP A 314 -5.43 7.02 -1.75
C ASP A 314 -4.51 6.60 -0.60
N GLN A 315 -4.62 7.24 0.56
CA GLN A 315 -3.86 6.93 1.78
C GLN A 315 -2.33 6.99 1.57
N VAL A 316 -1.86 8.06 0.92
CA VAL A 316 -0.42 8.31 0.82
C VAL A 316 0.14 8.83 2.16
N ASP A 317 1.41 8.56 2.44
CA ASP A 317 2.08 8.99 3.68
C ASP A 317 2.67 10.40 3.59
N ALA A 318 2.93 10.88 2.37
CA ALA A 318 3.43 12.23 2.10
C ALA A 318 3.10 12.65 0.68
N ILE A 319 3.02 13.96 0.45
CA ILE A 319 2.77 14.55 -0.88
C ILE A 319 3.97 15.41 -1.30
N VAL A 320 4.31 15.36 -2.59
CA VAL A 320 5.32 16.24 -3.22
C VAL A 320 4.74 16.91 -4.47
N PHE A 321 5.29 18.08 -4.78
CA PHE A 321 4.95 18.86 -5.98
C PHE A 321 6.19 19.08 -6.83
N PRO A 322 6.28 18.52 -8.05
CA PRO A 322 7.33 18.87 -9.01
C PRO A 322 7.05 20.23 -9.67
N CYS A 323 6.86 21.25 -8.86
CA CYS A 323 6.62 22.62 -9.31
C CYS A 323 6.97 23.62 -8.19
N ASN A 324 8.02 24.39 -8.38
CA ASN A 324 8.44 25.39 -7.40
C ASN A 324 7.36 26.45 -7.14
N THR A 325 6.79 27.03 -8.21
CA THR A 325 5.79 28.11 -8.09
C THR A 325 4.50 27.63 -7.38
N ALA A 326 4.14 26.35 -7.47
CA ALA A 326 2.97 25.80 -6.77
C ALA A 326 3.10 25.93 -5.24
N HIS A 327 4.31 25.99 -4.72
CA HIS A 327 4.55 26.14 -3.28
C HIS A 327 4.09 27.48 -2.69
N ALA A 328 3.80 28.48 -3.52
CA ALA A 328 3.17 29.74 -3.07
C ALA A 328 1.75 29.51 -2.49
N TYR A 329 1.12 28.39 -2.80
CA TYR A 329 -0.25 28.04 -2.38
C TYR A 329 -0.30 27.03 -1.23
N ILE A 330 0.84 26.42 -0.89
CA ILE A 330 0.89 25.31 0.10
C ILE A 330 0.44 25.76 1.48
N GLU A 331 0.82 26.95 1.94
CA GLU A 331 0.44 27.46 3.26
C GLU A 331 -1.09 27.56 3.44
N THR A 332 -1.82 27.83 2.35
CA THR A 332 -3.29 27.83 2.34
C THR A 332 -3.87 26.42 2.36
N ILE A 333 -3.21 25.46 1.72
CA ILE A 333 -3.71 24.08 1.54
C ILE A 333 -3.41 23.20 2.77
N VAL A 334 -2.21 23.30 3.34
CA VAL A 334 -1.73 22.42 4.43
C VAL A 334 -2.69 22.33 5.63
N PRO A 335 -3.32 23.43 6.13
CA PRO A 335 -4.23 23.33 7.27
C PRO A 335 -5.47 22.44 7.03
N HIS A 336 -5.75 22.06 5.80
CA HIS A 336 -6.92 21.29 5.38
C HIS A 336 -6.57 19.86 4.99
N LEU A 337 -5.32 19.42 5.21
CA LEU A 337 -4.84 18.07 4.90
C LEU A 337 -4.35 17.36 6.16
N ASP A 338 -4.62 16.06 6.23
CA ASP A 338 -4.06 15.19 7.25
C ASP A 338 -2.70 14.60 6.82
N VAL A 339 -2.36 14.71 5.53
CA VAL A 339 -1.11 14.20 4.95
C VAL A 339 -0.08 15.33 4.80
N PRO A 340 1.17 15.14 5.28
CA PRO A 340 2.20 16.16 5.17
C PRO A 340 2.67 16.38 3.73
N ILE A 341 2.99 17.63 3.41
CA ILE A 341 3.63 18.03 2.16
C ILE A 341 5.14 18.20 2.39
N ILE A 342 5.95 17.51 1.60
CA ILE A 342 7.41 17.71 1.59
C ILE A 342 7.69 18.97 0.78
N ASN A 343 8.07 20.03 1.47
CA ASN A 343 8.33 21.34 0.85
C ASN A 343 9.66 21.35 0.11
N MET A 344 9.61 21.54 -1.21
CA MET A 344 10.77 21.49 -2.10
C MET A 344 11.80 22.57 -1.77
N GLN A 345 11.39 23.82 -1.56
CA GLN A 345 12.32 24.90 -1.28
C GLN A 345 13.07 24.68 0.02
N ARG A 346 12.35 24.33 1.09
CA ARG A 346 12.95 24.04 2.38
C ARG A 346 13.93 22.88 2.28
N THR A 347 13.53 21.79 1.62
CA THR A 347 14.39 20.62 1.40
C THR A 347 15.69 20.99 0.68
N THR A 348 15.58 21.77 -0.39
CA THR A 348 16.74 22.24 -1.18
C THR A 348 17.66 23.12 -0.36
N LEU A 349 17.11 24.06 0.40
CA LEU A 349 17.91 24.98 1.23
C LEU A 349 18.59 24.24 2.42
N GLU A 350 17.90 23.26 3.05
CA GLU A 350 18.47 22.40 4.07
C GLU A 350 19.67 21.62 3.53
N GLU A 351 19.56 21.08 2.31
CA GLU A 351 20.67 20.36 1.65
C GLU A 351 21.82 21.29 1.31
N ILE A 352 21.55 22.48 0.76
CA ILE A 352 22.58 23.49 0.47
C ILE A 352 23.33 23.89 1.75
N LYS A 353 22.60 24.23 2.81
CA LYS A 353 23.19 24.60 4.10
C LYS A 353 24.08 23.50 4.66
N LYS A 354 23.60 22.25 4.57
CA LYS A 354 24.37 21.08 5.05
C LYS A 354 25.64 20.84 4.23
N LYS A 355 25.58 21.01 2.90
CA LYS A 355 26.67 20.63 1.98
C LYS A 355 27.68 21.75 1.78
N PHE A 356 27.21 23.00 1.66
CA PHE A 356 28.05 24.15 1.31
C PHE A 356 28.22 25.16 2.46
N GLY A 357 27.53 24.93 3.58
CA GLY A 357 27.64 25.75 4.77
C GLY A 357 26.82 27.04 4.74
N GLU A 358 26.85 27.80 5.84
CA GLU A 358 26.04 29.02 6.05
C GLU A 358 26.53 30.23 5.21
N LYS A 359 27.74 30.18 4.69
CA LYS A 359 28.32 31.24 3.86
C LYS A 359 27.97 31.11 2.37
N ALA A 360 27.19 30.08 1.99
CA ALA A 360 26.76 29.91 0.63
C ALA A 360 25.91 31.10 0.16
N VAL A 361 26.24 31.65 -0.99
CA VAL A 361 25.45 32.66 -1.67
C VAL A 361 24.69 31.96 -2.80
N ILE A 362 23.37 31.92 -2.67
CA ILE A 362 22.48 31.19 -3.57
C ILE A 362 22.08 32.11 -4.73
N GLY A 363 22.38 31.73 -5.96
CA GLY A 363 21.88 32.32 -7.18
C GLY A 363 20.62 31.57 -7.65
N LEU A 364 19.47 32.23 -7.63
CA LEU A 364 18.20 31.62 -7.99
C LEU A 364 17.87 31.84 -9.45
N MET A 365 17.82 30.80 -10.26
CA MET A 365 17.31 30.79 -11.62
C MET A 365 15.90 30.19 -11.64
N ALA A 366 14.86 31.04 -11.70
CA ALA A 366 13.47 30.61 -11.54
C ALA A 366 12.51 31.47 -12.36
N THR A 367 11.25 31.08 -12.44
CA THR A 367 10.20 31.94 -13.07
C THR A 367 9.99 33.22 -12.29
N ASP A 368 9.51 34.27 -12.95
CA ASP A 368 9.15 35.54 -12.31
C ASP A 368 8.20 35.31 -11.12
N GLY A 369 7.20 34.45 -11.27
CA GLY A 369 6.28 34.10 -10.17
C GLY A 369 7.00 33.53 -8.95
N THR A 370 8.01 32.69 -9.13
CA THR A 370 8.83 32.16 -8.05
C THR A 370 9.72 33.23 -7.41
N CYS A 371 10.30 34.13 -8.23
CA CYS A 371 11.14 35.21 -7.75
C CYS A 371 10.35 36.30 -7.00
N GLU A 372 9.22 36.73 -7.54
CA GLU A 372 8.41 37.82 -6.95
C GLU A 372 7.68 37.41 -5.68
N THR A 373 7.23 36.18 -5.57
CA THR A 373 6.62 35.66 -4.32
C THR A 373 7.62 35.52 -3.19
N GLY A 374 8.92 35.46 -3.51
CA GLY A 374 9.99 35.31 -2.52
C GLY A 374 9.99 33.98 -1.79
N ILE A 375 9.39 32.93 -2.37
CA ILE A 375 9.29 31.61 -1.71
C ILE A 375 10.64 30.96 -1.39
N TYR A 376 11.69 31.28 -2.14
CA TYR A 376 13.07 30.90 -1.81
C TYR A 376 13.74 31.89 -0.88
N SER A 377 13.68 33.19 -1.21
CA SER A 377 14.42 34.21 -0.46
C SER A 377 13.96 34.29 0.99
N LYS A 378 12.65 34.30 1.25
CA LYS A 378 12.11 34.29 2.63
C LYS A 378 12.60 33.10 3.43
N LYS A 379 12.53 31.88 2.85
CA LYS A 379 13.02 30.67 3.54
C LYS A 379 14.53 30.64 3.70
N ALA A 380 15.27 31.18 2.73
CA ALA A 380 16.72 31.33 2.83
C ALA A 380 17.09 32.30 3.98
N ASP A 381 16.43 33.44 4.08
CA ASP A 381 16.62 34.42 5.16
C ASP A 381 16.32 33.80 6.55
N GLU A 382 15.22 33.04 6.67
CA GLU A 382 14.86 32.30 7.90
C GLU A 382 15.97 31.30 8.31
N MET A 383 16.73 30.76 7.34
CA MET A 383 17.80 29.80 7.55
C MET A 383 19.18 30.46 7.66
N GLY A 384 19.26 31.79 7.55
CA GLY A 384 20.51 32.55 7.59
C GLY A 384 21.35 32.41 6.31
N LEU A 385 20.71 32.08 5.17
CA LEU A 385 21.36 31.96 3.85
C LEU A 385 21.06 33.19 2.98
N LYS A 386 22.06 33.65 2.23
CA LYS A 386 21.88 34.73 1.27
C LYS A 386 21.37 34.18 -0.08
N CYS A 387 20.21 34.68 -0.54
CA CYS A 387 19.65 34.35 -1.85
C CYS A 387 19.61 35.60 -2.74
N VAL A 388 20.19 35.50 -3.94
CA VAL A 388 20.23 36.56 -4.95
C VAL A 388 19.54 36.07 -6.21
N ARG A 389 19.01 37.03 -6.99
CA ARG A 389 18.37 36.77 -8.28
C ARG A 389 19.07 37.56 -9.42
N PRO A 390 18.90 37.15 -10.69
CA PRO A 390 19.40 37.93 -11.82
C PRO A 390 18.81 39.33 -11.84
N ASP A 391 19.56 40.30 -12.37
CA ASP A 391 19.00 41.59 -12.69
C ASP A 391 17.97 41.47 -13.82
N PRO A 392 17.02 42.44 -13.99
CA PRO A 392 15.87 42.28 -14.89
C PRO A 392 16.24 41.89 -16.33
N GLU A 393 17.39 42.34 -16.83
CA GLU A 393 17.86 42.01 -18.19
C GLU A 393 18.27 40.53 -18.31
N TYR A 394 18.87 39.93 -17.27
CA TYR A 394 19.27 38.53 -17.25
C TYR A 394 18.13 37.61 -16.80
N GLN A 395 17.18 38.14 -16.02
CA GLN A 395 15.95 37.40 -15.66
C GLN A 395 15.11 37.08 -16.91
N LYS A 396 15.12 37.95 -17.92
CA LYS A 396 14.48 37.71 -19.24
C LYS A 396 15.06 36.45 -19.91
N TYR A 397 16.39 36.25 -19.82
CA TYR A 397 17.00 35.02 -20.36
C TYR A 397 16.53 33.76 -19.64
N VAL A 398 16.34 33.79 -18.32
CA VAL A 398 15.78 32.68 -17.58
C VAL A 398 14.34 32.41 -18.04
N MET A 399 13.51 33.43 -18.21
CA MET A 399 12.14 33.29 -18.69
C MET A 399 12.06 32.79 -20.14
N GLU A 400 12.92 33.28 -21.03
CA GLU A 400 13.03 32.80 -22.41
C GLU A 400 13.50 31.33 -22.46
N ALA A 401 14.46 30.95 -21.63
CA ALA A 401 14.90 29.55 -21.53
C ALA A 401 13.76 28.60 -21.06
N ILE A 402 12.81 29.13 -20.28
CA ILE A 402 11.66 28.36 -19.79
C ILE A 402 10.49 28.40 -20.78
N TYR A 403 10.02 29.59 -21.18
CA TYR A 403 8.75 29.80 -21.89
C TYR A 403 8.92 30.25 -23.35
N GLY A 404 10.13 30.58 -23.80
CA GLY A 404 10.38 31.04 -25.17
C GLY A 404 10.01 29.97 -26.22
N GLU A 405 9.91 30.38 -27.48
CA GLU A 405 9.59 29.46 -28.59
C GLU A 405 10.56 28.29 -28.70
N LYS A 406 11.83 28.48 -28.28
CA LYS A 406 12.87 27.44 -28.19
C LYS A 406 13.23 27.14 -26.73
N GLY A 407 12.30 27.39 -25.83
CA GLY A 407 12.45 27.10 -24.40
C GLY A 407 12.14 25.64 -24.03
N VAL A 408 12.46 25.30 -22.79
CA VAL A 408 12.31 23.91 -22.32
C VAL A 408 10.85 23.44 -22.27
N LYS A 409 9.90 24.32 -21.99
CA LYS A 409 8.46 23.99 -22.05
C LYS A 409 7.96 23.73 -23.47
N ALA A 410 8.66 24.21 -24.48
CA ALA A 410 8.42 23.89 -25.88
C ALA A 410 9.18 22.62 -26.34
N GLY A 411 9.88 21.92 -25.41
CA GLY A 411 10.58 20.66 -25.69
C GLY A 411 12.07 20.79 -26.06
N TYR A 412 12.65 21.99 -25.98
CA TYR A 412 14.06 22.20 -26.26
C TYR A 412 14.91 22.09 -25.00
N THR A 413 16.00 21.33 -25.05
CA THR A 413 16.92 21.12 -23.91
C THR A 413 18.36 21.56 -24.20
N THR A 414 18.64 21.99 -25.45
CA THR A 414 19.96 22.40 -25.93
C THR A 414 19.85 23.64 -26.82
N GLY A 415 20.98 24.24 -27.17
CA GLY A 415 21.05 25.44 -28.03
C GLY A 415 20.59 26.69 -27.28
N VAL A 416 19.71 27.50 -27.89
CA VAL A 416 19.34 28.83 -27.40
C VAL A 416 18.92 28.85 -25.94
N CYS A 417 18.07 27.92 -25.49
CA CYS A 417 17.62 27.90 -24.09
C CYS A 417 18.78 27.65 -23.13
N ARG A 418 19.72 26.77 -23.49
CA ARG A 418 20.91 26.52 -22.68
C ARG A 418 21.84 27.74 -22.66
N ASP A 419 22.09 28.36 -23.79
CA ASP A 419 22.97 29.54 -23.88
C ASP A 419 22.42 30.68 -23.03
N GLN A 420 21.11 30.96 -23.12
CA GLN A 420 20.43 31.98 -22.33
C GLN A 420 20.52 31.71 -20.84
N LEU A 421 20.31 30.44 -20.42
CA LEU A 421 20.42 30.03 -19.01
C LEU A 421 21.86 30.19 -18.49
N LEU A 422 22.86 29.88 -19.30
CA LEU A 422 24.27 30.04 -18.95
C LEU A 422 24.67 31.53 -18.83
N GLU A 423 24.12 32.42 -19.66
CA GLU A 423 24.38 33.87 -19.52
C GLU A 423 23.80 34.40 -18.18
N ALA A 424 22.59 33.99 -17.79
CA ALA A 424 22.05 34.35 -16.49
C ALA A 424 22.88 33.76 -15.32
N ALA A 425 23.38 32.55 -15.49
CA ALA A 425 24.26 31.90 -14.50
C ALA A 425 25.59 32.67 -14.36
N LYS A 426 26.20 33.09 -15.46
CA LYS A 426 27.43 33.92 -15.46
C LYS A 426 27.24 35.21 -14.68
N HIS A 427 26.14 35.94 -14.94
CA HIS A 427 25.79 37.14 -14.20
C HIS A 427 25.69 36.88 -12.68
N LEU A 428 24.96 35.85 -12.28
CA LEU A 428 24.84 35.48 -10.87
C LEU A 428 26.18 35.19 -10.19
N VAL A 429 27.08 34.50 -10.90
CA VAL A 429 28.39 34.12 -10.35
C VAL A 429 29.38 35.28 -10.32
N LYS A 430 29.40 36.11 -11.38
CA LYS A 430 30.37 37.21 -11.51
C LYS A 430 29.94 38.47 -10.76
N ASP A 431 28.68 38.87 -10.93
CA ASP A 431 28.21 40.20 -10.48
C ASP A 431 27.48 40.11 -9.12
N LYS A 432 26.86 38.94 -8.79
CA LYS A 432 26.15 38.72 -7.53
C LYS A 432 26.91 37.81 -6.55
N ALA A 433 28.09 37.31 -6.93
CA ALA A 433 28.97 36.45 -6.12
C ALA A 433 28.29 35.14 -5.67
N ALA A 434 27.37 34.59 -6.47
CA ALA A 434 26.76 33.31 -6.19
C ALA A 434 27.82 32.18 -6.19
N THR A 435 27.73 31.32 -5.19
CA THR A 435 28.58 30.12 -5.04
C THR A 435 27.81 28.84 -5.29
N VAL A 436 26.47 28.92 -5.24
CA VAL A 436 25.54 27.83 -5.51
C VAL A 436 24.42 28.37 -6.38
N LEU A 437 24.09 27.69 -7.47
CA LEU A 437 22.99 28.04 -8.35
C LEU A 437 21.83 27.05 -8.14
N ILE A 438 20.61 27.52 -7.90
CA ILE A 438 19.41 26.71 -7.84
C ILE A 438 18.70 26.73 -9.17
N LEU A 439 18.39 25.56 -9.73
CA LEU A 439 17.51 25.39 -10.88
C LEU A 439 16.04 25.49 -10.41
N GLY A 440 15.59 26.72 -10.11
CA GLY A 440 14.34 27.01 -9.43
C GLY A 440 13.08 26.88 -10.30
N CYS A 441 13.19 26.41 -11.53
CA CYS A 441 12.10 25.84 -12.32
C CYS A 441 12.40 24.37 -12.58
N THR A 442 11.46 23.50 -12.35
CA THR A 442 11.63 22.05 -12.40
C THR A 442 11.84 21.47 -13.80
N GLU A 443 11.74 22.27 -14.82
CA GLU A 443 12.16 21.94 -16.18
C GLU A 443 13.63 22.32 -16.49
N LEU A 444 14.24 23.22 -15.72
CA LEU A 444 15.64 23.61 -15.94
C LEU A 444 16.67 22.48 -15.78
N PRO A 445 16.44 21.50 -14.90
CA PRO A 445 17.28 20.29 -14.84
C PRO A 445 17.31 19.47 -16.14
N LEU A 446 16.37 19.67 -17.04
CA LEU A 446 16.41 19.08 -18.39
C LEU A 446 17.40 19.80 -19.33
N ILE A 447 17.86 21.00 -18.96
CA ILE A 447 18.85 21.81 -19.71
C ILE A 447 20.25 21.71 -19.10
N LEU A 448 20.34 21.77 -17.76
CA LEU A 448 21.59 21.71 -16.99
C LEU A 448 21.47 20.65 -15.90
N ASP A 449 22.45 19.76 -15.86
CA ASP A 449 22.52 18.75 -14.81
C ASP A 449 22.99 19.34 -13.47
N GLU A 450 22.62 18.68 -12.35
CA GLU A 450 23.19 18.92 -11.04
C GLU A 450 24.71 18.63 -11.07
N ASP A 451 25.52 19.57 -10.58
CA ASP A 451 26.98 19.44 -10.55
C ASP A 451 27.55 20.22 -9.37
N ASP A 452 28.44 19.61 -8.61
CA ASP A 452 29.09 20.27 -7.47
C ASP A 452 30.24 21.21 -7.85
N ASN A 453 30.75 21.10 -9.07
CA ASN A 453 31.96 21.78 -9.53
C ASN A 453 31.84 22.32 -10.96
N PHE A 454 30.64 22.77 -11.35
CA PHE A 454 30.40 23.31 -12.67
C PHE A 454 31.30 24.53 -12.94
N ASP A 455 31.91 24.55 -14.11
CA ASP A 455 32.81 25.67 -14.48
C ASP A 455 32.05 26.78 -15.18
N ILE A 456 32.07 27.96 -14.60
CA ILE A 456 31.58 29.21 -15.25
C ILE A 456 32.75 30.17 -15.40
N ASP A 457 33.33 30.21 -16.58
CA ASP A 457 34.44 31.08 -16.93
C ASP A 457 35.61 31.01 -15.91
N GLY A 458 36.04 29.82 -15.54
CA GLY A 458 37.14 29.56 -14.61
C GLY A 458 36.76 29.62 -13.12
N LYS A 459 35.51 29.94 -12.77
CA LYS A 459 34.97 29.83 -11.40
C LYS A 459 34.17 28.56 -11.20
N LYS A 460 34.51 27.78 -10.19
CA LYS A 460 33.72 26.61 -9.81
C LYS A 460 32.51 27.02 -8.97
N VAL A 461 31.34 26.56 -9.36
CA VAL A 461 30.06 26.83 -8.71
C VAL A 461 29.25 25.52 -8.63
N ALA A 462 28.49 25.33 -7.56
CA ALA A 462 27.59 24.20 -7.49
C ALA A 462 26.27 24.53 -8.21
N ILE A 463 25.76 23.57 -8.97
CA ILE A 463 24.39 23.59 -9.52
C ILE A 463 23.55 22.59 -8.71
N VAL A 464 22.48 23.06 -8.10
CA VAL A 464 21.58 22.27 -7.29
C VAL A 464 20.22 22.16 -7.97
N ASP A 465 19.78 20.94 -8.10
CA ASP A 465 18.47 20.60 -8.63
C ASP A 465 17.48 20.32 -7.50
N PRO A 466 16.42 21.12 -7.31
CA PRO A 466 15.41 20.91 -6.30
C PRO A 466 14.66 19.58 -6.42
N THR A 467 14.48 19.05 -7.64
CA THR A 467 13.81 17.76 -7.83
C THR A 467 14.68 16.60 -7.33
N SER A 468 15.99 16.66 -7.56
CA SER A 468 16.97 15.72 -7.02
C SER A 468 17.03 15.77 -5.48
N ALA A 469 17.05 16.98 -4.90
CA ALA A 469 17.02 17.16 -3.44
C ALA A 469 15.75 16.55 -2.81
N VAL A 470 14.58 16.79 -3.43
CA VAL A 470 13.32 16.18 -2.98
C VAL A 470 13.35 14.66 -3.13
N ALA A 471 13.86 14.13 -4.25
CA ALA A 471 13.97 12.69 -4.45
C ALA A 471 14.80 12.02 -3.33
N ARG A 472 15.96 12.58 -2.99
CA ARG A 472 16.81 12.12 -1.88
C ARG A 472 16.10 12.20 -0.52
N LYS A 473 15.35 13.28 -0.27
CA LYS A 473 14.57 13.46 0.97
C LYS A 473 13.46 12.44 1.09
N VAL A 474 12.70 12.21 0.01
CA VAL A 474 11.63 11.21 -0.05
C VAL A 474 12.18 9.82 0.25
N VAL A 475 13.26 9.41 -0.41
CA VAL A 475 13.89 8.10 -0.17
C VAL A 475 14.35 7.96 1.29
N THR A 476 14.91 9.03 1.86
CA THR A 476 15.31 9.05 3.28
C THR A 476 14.10 8.82 4.19
N ILE A 477 13.00 9.56 3.97
CA ILE A 477 11.76 9.42 4.75
C ILE A 477 11.18 8.01 4.58
N ALA A 478 11.06 7.53 3.34
CA ALA A 478 10.55 6.20 3.05
C ALA A 478 11.34 5.10 3.77
N THR A 479 12.67 5.21 3.78
CA THR A 479 13.55 4.26 4.47
C THR A 479 13.33 4.29 5.99
N LEU A 480 13.23 5.48 6.58
CA LEU A 480 13.00 5.64 8.02
C LEU A 480 11.63 5.08 8.42
N VAL A 481 10.56 5.47 7.71
CA VAL A 481 9.20 5.00 7.98
C VAL A 481 9.09 3.47 7.80
N THR A 482 9.71 2.92 6.76
CA THR A 482 9.73 1.46 6.54
C THR A 482 10.43 0.73 7.67
N LYS A 483 11.56 1.28 8.16
CA LYS A 483 12.31 0.71 9.29
C LYS A 483 11.53 0.81 10.60
N GLU A 484 10.91 1.95 10.90
CA GLU A 484 10.08 2.15 12.08
C GLU A 484 8.85 1.22 12.08
N ARG A 485 8.28 0.96 10.89
CA ARG A 485 7.17 0.02 10.71
C ARG A 485 7.61 -1.45 10.74
N GLY A 486 8.89 -1.76 11.05
CA GLY A 486 9.40 -3.12 11.28
C GLY A 486 9.48 -3.99 10.03
N ARG A 487 9.48 -3.41 8.84
CA ARG A 487 9.74 -4.12 7.58
C ARG A 487 11.22 -4.00 7.21
N LYS A 488 11.84 -5.17 6.98
CA LYS A 488 13.22 -5.26 6.46
C LYS A 488 13.24 -4.99 4.99
#